data_2712fbff54d89646ab4aa1a4455f96e4
#
_entry.id   2712fbff54d89646ab4aa1a4455f96e4
#
_cell.length_a   1.000
_cell.length_b   1.000
_cell.length_c   1.000
_cell.angle_alpha   90.00
_cell.angle_beta   90.00
_cell.angle_gamma   90.00
#
_symmetry.space_group_name_H-M   'P 1'
#
loop_
_entity.id
_entity.type
_entity.pdbx_description
1 polymer ?
#
loop_
_entity_poly.entity_id
_entity_poly.type
_entity_poly.pdbx_seq_one_letter_code
_entity_poly.pdbx_strand_id
1 'polypeptide(L)'
;MKCCLIGETLKHSLSKPLHNKMGGYSYELVEVAKEKLNEFVTLKQFDAYNVTIPYKSQIIPMLDEVSDLAKQIGAVNTVVTKNGKLYGFNTDFYGMRYLIRSAGFDFVNKNIMILGSGATSKTAKSVSKSLGASEVYIVSRTGEINYENCHNLKVDYIINTTPVGTYPNQEVSPIDLTRFENILGVVDVVYNPLKTKLMFDASELNIKSVGGLKMLVAQAKYARDLFLGNEIVDTKIDEVIEKLYLDLVRETENIVLIGMAGCGKSTLGKLLASSLNKNFVDTDQLIEEKARITIPQIFEKYGEERFREIESEVLKETSLLRNTVIATGGGVVVKKRNKFFLKCCTKVVWLKRDLDSLDTKGRPLYKNSESKIKLYKERESLYKDFSDIIVSNDDEIEKTLKKVVELCEY
;
A
#
# COMPACT_ATOMS: atom_id res chain seq x y z
N MET A 1 -4.22 25.50 18.39
CA MET A 1 -5.09 25.30 17.22
C MET A 1 -5.65 23.90 17.27
N LYS A 2 -6.96 23.74 17.11
CA LYS A 2 -7.67 22.46 17.15
C LYS A 2 -8.10 22.05 15.76
N CYS A 3 -7.59 20.93 15.26
CA CYS A 3 -7.86 20.44 13.91
C CYS A 3 -8.46 19.03 13.93
N CYS A 4 -9.12 18.62 12.84
CA CYS A 4 -9.65 17.26 12.72
C CYS A 4 -9.74 16.77 11.26
N LEU A 5 -10.02 15.48 11.10
CA LEU A 5 -10.56 14.90 9.86
C LEU A 5 -12.04 14.59 10.09
N ILE A 6 -12.89 14.99 9.16
CA ILE A 6 -14.29 14.59 9.15
C ILE A 6 -14.61 13.64 8.00
N GLY A 7 -15.43 12.65 8.29
CA GLY A 7 -15.97 11.68 7.32
C GLY A 7 -17.07 10.86 7.99
N GLU A 8 -17.73 10.00 7.23
CA GLU A 8 -18.79 9.14 7.76
C GLU A 8 -18.22 7.97 8.58
N THR A 9 -17.07 7.40 8.13
CA THR A 9 -16.35 6.32 8.81
C THR A 9 -14.85 6.52 8.66
N LEU A 10 -14.11 6.46 9.78
CA LEU A 10 -12.69 6.82 9.83
C LEU A 10 -11.78 5.74 10.46
N LYS A 11 -12.29 4.53 10.69
CA LYS A 11 -11.64 3.44 11.46
C LYS A 11 -10.20 3.09 11.05
N HIS A 12 -9.81 3.30 9.79
CA HIS A 12 -8.49 2.92 9.26
C HIS A 12 -7.68 4.11 8.75
N SER A 13 -8.02 5.33 9.16
CA SER A 13 -7.35 6.54 8.70
C SER A 13 -5.95 6.69 9.27
N LEU A 14 -4.96 6.91 8.40
CA LEU A 14 -3.59 7.28 8.76
C LEU A 14 -3.41 8.79 8.99
N SER A 15 -4.47 9.61 8.82
CA SER A 15 -4.36 11.06 8.92
C SER A 15 -3.94 11.52 10.31
N LYS A 16 -4.55 10.98 11.39
CA LYS A 16 -4.21 11.39 12.76
C LYS A 16 -2.74 11.12 13.12
N PRO A 17 -2.18 9.90 12.97
CA PRO A 17 -0.76 9.68 13.22
C PRO A 17 0.14 10.56 12.35
N LEU A 18 -0.22 10.79 11.08
CA LEU A 18 0.53 11.61 10.16
C LEU A 18 0.56 13.08 10.60
N HIS A 19 -0.59 13.70 10.91
CA HIS A 19 -0.68 15.07 11.39
C HIS A 19 0.00 15.25 12.76
N ASN A 20 -0.08 14.25 13.65
CA ASN A 20 0.63 14.28 14.94
C ASN A 20 2.16 14.28 14.78
N LYS A 21 2.70 13.54 13.79
CA LYS A 21 4.13 13.56 13.46
C LYS A 21 4.59 14.92 12.94
N MET A 22 3.77 15.61 12.17
CA MET A 22 4.07 16.95 11.66
C MET A 22 4.01 18.04 12.73
N GLY A 23 3.20 17.84 13.78
CA GLY A 23 3.09 18.76 14.91
C GLY A 23 2.52 20.13 14.60
N GLY A 24 2.46 20.97 15.66
CA GLY A 24 2.00 22.37 15.57
C GLY A 24 0.54 22.59 15.94
N TYR A 25 -0.26 21.54 16.08
CA TYR A 25 -1.68 21.58 16.45
C TYR A 25 -2.16 20.22 16.99
N SER A 26 -3.32 20.20 17.66
CA SER A 26 -3.99 18.94 17.99
C SER A 26 -4.80 18.44 16.79
N TYR A 27 -4.84 17.12 16.56
CA TYR A 27 -5.58 16.54 15.43
C TYR A 27 -6.41 15.34 15.87
N GLU A 28 -7.70 15.39 15.56
CA GLU A 28 -8.68 14.37 15.95
C GLU A 28 -9.35 13.74 14.72
N LEU A 29 -9.92 12.56 14.90
CA LEU A 29 -10.83 11.94 13.92
C LEU A 29 -12.25 12.12 14.43
N VAL A 30 -13.10 12.72 13.61
CA VAL A 30 -14.51 13.02 13.96
C VAL A 30 -15.43 12.38 12.94
N GLU A 31 -16.07 11.27 13.33
CA GLU A 31 -17.11 10.67 12.50
C GLU A 31 -18.38 11.49 12.58
N VAL A 32 -18.87 11.96 11.45
CA VAL A 32 -20.04 12.84 11.33
C VAL A 32 -21.07 12.12 10.49
N ALA A 33 -22.26 11.87 11.04
CA ALA A 33 -23.38 11.35 10.27
C ALA A 33 -23.86 12.39 9.24
N LYS A 34 -24.40 11.95 8.12
CA LYS A 34 -24.78 12.82 6.99
C LYS A 34 -25.74 13.95 7.41
N GLU A 35 -26.67 13.64 8.29
CA GLU A 35 -27.69 14.58 8.79
C GLU A 35 -27.08 15.65 9.70
N LYS A 36 -25.91 15.37 10.29
CA LYS A 36 -25.19 16.27 11.21
C LYS A 36 -24.11 17.12 10.55
N LEU A 37 -23.86 16.94 9.25
CA LEU A 37 -22.80 17.67 8.56
C LEU A 37 -23.01 19.21 8.64
N ASN A 38 -24.22 19.68 8.42
CA ASN A 38 -24.54 21.11 8.48
C ASN A 38 -24.35 21.67 9.91
N GLU A 39 -24.79 20.93 10.92
CA GLU A 39 -24.59 21.29 12.34
C GLU A 39 -23.10 21.40 12.65
N PHE A 40 -22.29 20.40 12.25
CA PHE A 40 -20.85 20.41 12.45
C PHE A 40 -20.18 21.64 11.85
N VAL A 41 -20.51 21.98 10.60
CA VAL A 41 -19.94 23.14 9.88
C VAL A 41 -20.35 24.46 10.54
N THR A 42 -21.61 24.59 10.95
CA THR A 42 -22.17 25.80 11.58
C THR A 42 -21.57 26.07 12.94
N LEU A 43 -21.29 25.05 13.73
CA LEU A 43 -20.73 25.17 15.08
C LEU A 43 -19.31 25.72 15.12
N LYS A 44 -18.54 25.61 14.03
CA LYS A 44 -17.15 26.14 13.89
C LYS A 44 -16.25 25.80 15.09
N GLN A 45 -16.33 24.57 15.61
CA GLN A 45 -15.59 24.13 16.81
C GLN A 45 -14.11 23.86 16.56
N PHE A 46 -13.68 23.83 15.30
CA PHE A 46 -12.32 23.57 14.87
C PHE A 46 -11.75 24.76 14.08
N ASP A 47 -10.47 25.03 14.31
CA ASP A 47 -9.75 26.09 13.58
C ASP A 47 -9.50 25.72 12.13
N ALA A 48 -9.31 24.41 11.86
CA ALA A 48 -9.18 23.88 10.52
C ALA A 48 -9.52 22.37 10.51
N TYR A 49 -9.92 21.86 9.35
CA TYR A 49 -10.21 20.42 9.23
C TYR A 49 -10.05 19.89 7.82
N ASN A 50 -9.70 18.61 7.71
CA ASN A 50 -9.76 17.87 6.47
C ASN A 50 -11.15 17.22 6.31
N VAL A 51 -11.53 16.99 5.06
CA VAL A 51 -12.80 16.41 4.67
C VAL A 51 -12.56 15.19 3.79
N THR A 52 -13.13 14.03 4.17
CA THR A 52 -13.08 12.83 3.34
C THR A 52 -14.45 12.36 2.89
N ILE A 53 -14.53 11.19 2.32
CA ILE A 53 -15.76 10.57 1.81
C ILE A 53 -16.81 10.50 2.91
N PRO A 54 -18.08 10.81 2.59
CA PRO A 54 -18.61 11.23 1.27
C PRO A 54 -18.71 12.76 1.08
N TYR A 55 -18.16 13.59 1.97
CA TYR A 55 -18.50 15.00 2.17
C TYR A 55 -17.76 15.99 1.27
N LYS A 56 -16.73 15.60 0.52
CA LYS A 56 -15.86 16.51 -0.25
C LYS A 56 -16.60 17.45 -1.22
N SER A 57 -17.69 17.01 -1.82
CA SER A 57 -18.52 17.86 -2.68
C SER A 57 -19.70 18.47 -1.93
N GLN A 58 -20.20 17.80 -0.89
CA GLN A 58 -21.39 18.23 -0.15
C GLN A 58 -21.13 19.46 0.73
N ILE A 59 -19.87 19.62 1.19
CA ILE A 59 -19.50 20.73 2.08
C ILE A 59 -19.40 22.07 1.36
N ILE A 60 -19.20 22.08 0.02
CA ILE A 60 -18.96 23.31 -0.76
C ILE A 60 -20.01 24.40 -0.51
N PRO A 61 -21.33 24.13 -0.57
CA PRO A 61 -22.33 25.15 -0.35
C PRO A 61 -22.43 25.69 1.09
N MET A 62 -21.72 25.06 2.03
CA MET A 62 -21.69 25.45 3.44
C MET A 62 -20.50 26.35 3.80
N LEU A 63 -19.62 26.63 2.83
CA LEU A 63 -18.39 27.41 3.02
C LEU A 63 -18.59 28.85 2.57
N ASP A 64 -17.96 29.81 3.27
CA ASP A 64 -18.02 31.23 2.92
C ASP A 64 -17.22 31.52 1.63
N GLU A 65 -16.08 30.91 1.47
CA GLU A 65 -15.21 31.06 0.30
C GLU A 65 -14.59 29.71 -0.11
N VAL A 66 -14.40 29.50 -1.40
CA VAL A 66 -13.76 28.30 -1.95
C VAL A 66 -12.71 28.73 -2.97
N SER A 67 -11.53 28.17 -2.90
CA SER A 67 -10.45 28.47 -3.85
C SER A 67 -10.87 28.12 -5.28
N ASP A 68 -10.35 28.85 -6.27
CA ASP A 68 -10.73 28.64 -7.68
C ASP A 68 -10.43 27.22 -8.16
N LEU A 69 -9.30 26.64 -7.72
CA LEU A 69 -8.95 25.26 -7.98
C LEU A 69 -10.00 24.28 -7.42
N ALA A 70 -10.42 24.46 -6.17
CA ALA A 70 -11.41 23.58 -5.54
C ALA A 70 -12.80 23.72 -6.18
N LYS A 71 -13.18 24.94 -6.63
CA LYS A 71 -14.40 25.18 -7.44
C LYS A 71 -14.33 24.45 -8.78
N GLN A 72 -13.21 24.55 -9.49
CA GLN A 72 -13.00 23.90 -10.79
C GLN A 72 -13.08 22.36 -10.66
N ILE A 73 -12.52 21.80 -9.58
CA ILE A 73 -12.56 20.35 -9.30
C ILE A 73 -13.97 19.93 -8.83
N GLY A 74 -14.70 20.81 -8.14
CA GLY A 74 -15.98 20.51 -7.50
C GLY A 74 -15.83 19.62 -6.26
N ALA A 75 -14.71 19.76 -5.54
CA ALA A 75 -14.41 19.02 -4.31
C ALA A 75 -13.49 19.81 -3.38
N VAL A 76 -13.82 19.81 -2.09
CA VAL A 76 -13.02 20.37 -1.00
C VAL A 76 -12.59 19.23 -0.06
N ASN A 77 -11.29 19.14 0.25
CA ASN A 77 -10.78 18.20 1.24
C ASN A 77 -10.08 18.89 2.42
N THR A 78 -10.01 20.22 2.41
CA THR A 78 -9.32 21.01 3.43
C THR A 78 -10.09 22.29 3.66
N VAL A 79 -10.45 22.60 4.93
CA VAL A 79 -11.16 23.82 5.32
C VAL A 79 -10.36 24.50 6.43
N VAL A 80 -10.25 25.83 6.33
CA VAL A 80 -9.58 26.67 7.35
C VAL A 80 -10.56 27.75 7.79
N THR A 81 -10.67 27.94 9.11
CA THR A 81 -11.44 29.02 9.71
C THR A 81 -10.53 30.24 9.89
N LYS A 82 -10.86 31.36 9.26
CA LYS A 82 -10.10 32.62 9.39
C LYS A 82 -11.09 33.78 9.57
N ASN A 83 -10.93 34.53 10.65
CA ASN A 83 -11.82 35.67 10.99
C ASN A 83 -13.31 35.28 11.00
N GLY A 84 -13.65 34.11 11.53
CA GLY A 84 -15.01 33.58 11.58
C GLY A 84 -15.58 33.08 10.25
N LYS A 85 -14.84 33.18 9.13
CA LYS A 85 -15.21 32.65 7.81
C LYS A 85 -14.52 31.31 7.52
N LEU A 86 -15.19 30.45 6.74
CA LEU A 86 -14.73 29.14 6.32
C LEU A 86 -14.20 29.21 4.88
N TYR A 87 -12.93 28.84 4.72
CA TYR A 87 -12.24 28.83 3.42
C TYR A 87 -11.97 27.39 3.00
N GLY A 88 -12.45 26.98 1.82
CA GLY A 88 -12.30 25.62 1.29
C GLY A 88 -11.21 25.51 0.24
N PHE A 89 -10.38 24.42 0.36
CA PHE A 89 -9.27 24.12 -0.54
C PHE A 89 -9.31 22.65 -0.98
N ASN A 90 -8.50 22.32 -2.00
CA ASN A 90 -8.29 20.93 -2.43
C ASN A 90 -6.79 20.62 -2.41
N THR A 91 -6.31 20.01 -1.33
CA THR A 91 -4.91 19.57 -1.20
C THR A 91 -4.65 18.20 -1.83
N ASP A 92 -5.70 17.41 -2.16
CA ASP A 92 -5.54 16.17 -2.93
C ASP A 92 -4.93 16.43 -4.32
N PHE A 93 -5.25 17.57 -4.94
CA PHE A 93 -4.67 18.00 -6.21
C PHE A 93 -3.14 18.08 -6.12
N TYR A 94 -2.65 18.78 -5.14
CA TYR A 94 -1.21 18.95 -4.92
C TYR A 94 -0.56 17.62 -4.52
N GLY A 95 -1.21 16.82 -3.67
CA GLY A 95 -0.74 15.50 -3.27
C GLY A 95 -0.60 14.55 -4.45
N MET A 96 -1.59 14.49 -5.34
CA MET A 96 -1.53 13.64 -6.54
C MET A 96 -0.49 14.15 -7.54
N ARG A 97 -0.40 15.47 -7.75
CA ARG A 97 0.62 16.07 -8.62
C ARG A 97 2.02 15.77 -8.11
N TYR A 98 2.24 15.86 -6.80
CA TYR A 98 3.48 15.46 -6.15
C TYR A 98 3.81 13.99 -6.39
N LEU A 99 2.87 13.08 -6.16
CA LEU A 99 3.04 11.65 -6.41
C LEU A 99 3.50 11.37 -7.85
N ILE A 100 2.81 11.93 -8.84
CA ILE A 100 3.11 11.72 -10.27
C ILE A 100 4.51 12.26 -10.62
N ARG A 101 4.84 13.48 -10.17
CA ARG A 101 6.15 14.11 -10.42
C ARG A 101 7.30 13.35 -9.73
N SER A 102 7.14 13.02 -8.45
CA SER A 102 8.16 12.29 -7.69
C SER A 102 8.42 10.89 -8.23
N ALA A 103 7.44 10.30 -8.90
CA ALA A 103 7.59 9.04 -9.63
C ALA A 103 8.33 9.20 -10.96
N GLY A 104 8.58 10.42 -11.43
CA GLY A 104 9.16 10.69 -12.75
C GLY A 104 8.23 10.33 -13.91
N PHE A 105 6.92 10.40 -13.72
CA PHE A 105 5.95 10.22 -14.79
C PHE A 105 5.76 11.53 -15.56
N ASP A 106 5.84 11.45 -16.87
CA ASP A 106 5.63 12.57 -17.79
C ASP A 106 4.29 12.42 -18.51
N PHE A 107 3.36 13.34 -18.24
CA PHE A 107 2.03 13.34 -18.85
C PHE A 107 1.89 14.26 -20.06
N VAL A 108 2.94 15.00 -20.42
CA VAL A 108 2.90 15.92 -21.58
C VAL A 108 2.60 15.15 -22.87
N ASN A 109 1.54 15.56 -23.56
CA ASN A 109 1.06 14.91 -24.80
C ASN A 109 0.71 13.42 -24.65
N LYS A 110 0.34 12.98 -23.43
CA LYS A 110 -0.04 11.59 -23.13
C LYS A 110 -1.54 11.41 -22.95
N ASN A 111 -2.04 10.23 -23.25
CA ASN A 111 -3.40 9.82 -23.04
C ASN A 111 -3.52 9.14 -21.67
N ILE A 112 -4.38 9.66 -20.81
CA ILE A 112 -4.56 9.22 -19.43
C ILE A 112 -5.91 8.56 -19.26
N MET A 113 -5.95 7.35 -18.74
CA MET A 113 -7.19 6.68 -18.34
C MET A 113 -7.37 6.71 -16.84
N ILE A 114 -8.49 7.22 -16.38
CA ILE A 114 -8.84 7.31 -14.96
C ILE A 114 -9.97 6.32 -14.66
N LEU A 115 -9.73 5.39 -13.76
CA LEU A 115 -10.71 4.41 -13.31
C LEU A 115 -11.50 4.98 -12.13
N GLY A 116 -12.82 5.10 -12.27
CA GLY A 116 -13.74 5.66 -11.30
C GLY A 116 -14.27 7.03 -11.69
N SER A 117 -15.39 7.44 -11.08
CA SER A 117 -16.11 8.71 -11.38
C SER A 117 -16.39 9.56 -10.12
N GLY A 118 -15.73 9.27 -8.99
CA GLY A 118 -15.89 9.98 -7.72
C GLY A 118 -15.11 11.30 -7.63
N ALA A 119 -15.08 11.89 -6.44
CA ALA A 119 -14.36 13.15 -6.18
C ALA A 119 -12.84 13.04 -6.52
N THR A 120 -12.19 11.92 -6.18
CA THR A 120 -10.78 11.70 -6.51
C THR A 120 -10.54 11.59 -8.02
N SER A 121 -11.50 11.05 -8.79
CA SER A 121 -11.41 11.02 -10.26
C SER A 121 -11.46 12.44 -10.86
N LYS A 122 -12.30 13.34 -10.32
CA LYS A 122 -12.33 14.75 -10.72
C LYS A 122 -10.97 15.43 -10.44
N THR A 123 -10.39 15.16 -9.29
CA THR A 123 -9.04 15.63 -8.93
C THR A 123 -8.00 15.10 -9.90
N ALA A 124 -8.02 13.79 -10.19
CA ALA A 124 -7.09 13.15 -11.13
C ALA A 124 -7.19 13.74 -12.54
N LYS A 125 -8.42 14.03 -13.03
CA LYS A 125 -8.64 14.72 -14.30
C LYS A 125 -8.02 16.10 -14.32
N SER A 126 -8.21 16.89 -13.26
CA SER A 126 -7.64 18.24 -13.16
C SER A 126 -6.11 18.19 -13.11
N VAL A 127 -5.52 17.27 -12.33
CA VAL A 127 -4.07 17.06 -12.27
C VAL A 127 -3.51 16.66 -13.62
N SER A 128 -4.11 15.67 -14.30
CA SER A 128 -3.66 15.19 -15.61
C SER A 128 -3.62 16.33 -16.62
N LYS A 129 -4.67 17.14 -16.68
CA LYS A 129 -4.71 18.33 -17.55
C LYS A 129 -3.63 19.35 -17.18
N SER A 130 -3.41 19.61 -15.89
CA SER A 130 -2.38 20.55 -15.41
C SER A 130 -0.97 20.09 -15.72
N LEU A 131 -0.75 18.79 -15.93
CA LEU A 131 0.51 18.18 -16.32
C LEU A 131 0.66 18.00 -17.84
N GLY A 132 -0.27 18.57 -18.65
CA GLY A 132 -0.16 18.60 -20.10
C GLY A 132 -0.68 17.35 -20.80
N ALA A 133 -1.54 16.56 -20.17
CA ALA A 133 -2.18 15.41 -20.81
C ALA A 133 -2.98 15.83 -22.07
N SER A 134 -2.83 15.06 -23.15
CA SER A 134 -3.57 15.26 -24.41
C SER A 134 -5.02 14.91 -24.22
N GLU A 135 -5.31 13.64 -23.90
CA GLU A 135 -6.65 13.15 -23.65
C GLU A 135 -6.77 12.55 -22.24
N VAL A 136 -7.95 12.69 -21.66
CA VAL A 136 -8.27 12.13 -20.33
C VAL A 136 -9.60 11.41 -20.38
N TYR A 137 -9.54 10.08 -20.36
CA TYR A 137 -10.69 9.18 -20.38
C TYR A 137 -11.12 8.81 -18.96
N ILE A 138 -12.41 8.90 -18.69
CA ILE A 138 -13.01 8.48 -17.40
C ILE A 138 -13.75 7.17 -17.62
N VAL A 139 -13.30 6.12 -16.92
CA VAL A 139 -13.94 4.81 -16.94
C VAL A 139 -14.83 4.65 -15.73
N SER A 140 -16.10 4.32 -15.92
CA SER A 140 -17.03 4.05 -14.84
C SER A 140 -17.98 2.89 -15.20
N ARG A 141 -18.66 2.34 -14.20
CA ARG A 141 -19.59 1.20 -14.39
C ARG A 141 -20.77 1.53 -15.30
N THR A 142 -21.20 2.79 -15.31
CA THR A 142 -22.40 3.27 -16.02
C THR A 142 -22.06 4.34 -17.06
N GLY A 143 -20.76 4.62 -17.29
CA GLY A 143 -20.33 5.59 -18.28
C GLY A 143 -20.34 5.03 -19.70
N GLU A 144 -20.26 5.92 -20.69
CA GLU A 144 -20.05 5.57 -22.08
C GLU A 144 -18.76 4.76 -22.25
N ILE A 145 -17.67 5.17 -21.58
CA ILE A 145 -16.46 4.37 -21.43
C ILE A 145 -16.59 3.59 -20.11
N ASN A 146 -16.63 2.27 -20.20
CA ASN A 146 -16.80 1.38 -19.08
C ASN A 146 -15.72 0.28 -19.06
N TYR A 147 -15.76 -0.62 -18.06
CA TYR A 147 -14.76 -1.67 -17.87
C TYR A 147 -14.77 -2.76 -18.96
N GLU A 148 -15.83 -2.84 -19.79
CA GLU A 148 -15.93 -3.78 -20.89
C GLU A 148 -15.25 -3.26 -22.17
N ASN A 149 -15.30 -1.93 -22.41
CA ASN A 149 -14.81 -1.32 -23.65
C ASN A 149 -13.55 -0.46 -23.50
N CYS A 150 -13.11 -0.13 -22.28
CA CYS A 150 -11.98 0.77 -22.04
C CYS A 150 -10.65 0.25 -22.61
N HIS A 151 -10.51 -1.06 -22.81
CA HIS A 151 -9.31 -1.66 -23.40
C HIS A 151 -9.13 -1.38 -24.90
N ASN A 152 -10.17 -0.88 -25.57
CA ASN A 152 -10.10 -0.45 -26.97
C ASN A 152 -9.45 0.94 -27.12
N LEU A 153 -9.18 1.64 -26.02
CA LEU A 153 -8.57 2.96 -26.03
C LEU A 153 -7.05 2.85 -26.08
N LYS A 154 -6.43 3.75 -26.82
CA LYS A 154 -4.98 3.93 -26.80
C LYS A 154 -4.64 4.84 -25.63
N VAL A 155 -4.03 4.29 -24.57
CA VAL A 155 -3.67 5.00 -23.35
C VAL A 155 -2.21 4.79 -23.00
N ASP A 156 -1.59 5.81 -22.42
CA ASP A 156 -0.20 5.78 -21.96
C ASP A 156 -0.09 5.52 -20.45
N TYR A 157 -0.99 6.11 -19.65
CA TYR A 157 -1.01 5.96 -18.19
C TYR A 157 -2.41 5.63 -17.68
N ILE A 158 -2.45 4.87 -16.61
CA ILE A 158 -3.68 4.48 -15.92
C ILE A 158 -3.64 4.99 -14.50
N ILE A 159 -4.71 5.68 -14.05
CA ILE A 159 -4.87 6.16 -12.67
C ILE A 159 -6.09 5.46 -12.07
N ASN A 160 -5.86 4.57 -11.09
CA ASN A 160 -6.95 3.98 -10.32
C ASN A 160 -7.38 4.96 -9.21
N THR A 161 -8.62 5.43 -9.28
CA THR A 161 -9.26 6.25 -8.23
C THR A 161 -10.44 5.54 -7.56
N THR A 162 -10.58 4.24 -7.81
CA THR A 162 -11.60 3.38 -7.18
C THR A 162 -11.08 2.78 -5.88
N PRO A 163 -11.94 2.27 -5.00
CA PRO A 163 -11.52 1.51 -3.83
C PRO A 163 -11.17 0.04 -4.14
N VAL A 164 -11.21 -0.40 -5.40
CA VAL A 164 -10.89 -1.78 -5.78
C VAL A 164 -9.43 -2.08 -5.47
N GLY A 165 -9.18 -3.23 -4.84
CA GLY A 165 -7.85 -3.59 -4.37
C GLY A 165 -7.52 -3.13 -2.96
N THR A 166 -8.44 -2.38 -2.29
CA THR A 166 -8.29 -2.00 -0.87
C THR A 166 -8.60 -3.18 0.05
N TYR A 167 -7.88 -3.25 1.18
CA TYR A 167 -8.20 -4.16 2.28
C TYR A 167 -9.70 -4.12 2.65
N PRO A 168 -10.37 -5.27 2.93
CA PRO A 168 -9.84 -6.65 2.94
C PRO A 168 -9.83 -7.36 1.56
N ASN A 169 -10.38 -6.75 0.50
CA ASN A 169 -10.53 -7.34 -0.83
C ASN A 169 -9.34 -7.01 -1.76
N GLN A 170 -8.12 -7.21 -1.25
CA GLN A 170 -6.89 -6.82 -1.91
C GLN A 170 -6.50 -7.66 -3.14
N GLU A 171 -7.12 -8.82 -3.35
CA GLU A 171 -6.82 -9.75 -4.45
C GLU A 171 -7.42 -9.33 -5.80
N VAL A 172 -8.20 -8.25 -5.82
CA VAL A 172 -8.94 -7.81 -7.00
C VAL A 172 -8.23 -6.65 -7.67
N SER A 173 -7.99 -6.75 -8.97
CA SER A 173 -7.60 -5.63 -9.82
C SER A 173 -8.83 -5.03 -10.52
N PRO A 174 -8.93 -3.69 -10.65
CA PRO A 174 -10.05 -3.07 -11.35
C PRO A 174 -10.08 -3.37 -12.86
N ILE A 175 -8.93 -3.70 -13.46
CA ILE A 175 -8.77 -4.02 -14.88
C ILE A 175 -7.69 -5.09 -15.07
N ASP A 176 -7.71 -5.74 -16.23
CA ASP A 176 -6.66 -6.65 -16.71
C ASP A 176 -5.68 -5.87 -17.60
N LEU A 177 -4.46 -5.63 -17.09
CA LEU A 177 -3.42 -4.89 -17.79
C LEU A 177 -2.91 -5.60 -19.05
N THR A 178 -3.07 -6.92 -19.17
CA THR A 178 -2.64 -7.68 -20.36
C THR A 178 -3.45 -7.34 -21.61
N ARG A 179 -4.58 -6.67 -21.45
CA ARG A 179 -5.45 -6.22 -22.55
C ARG A 179 -5.06 -4.86 -23.13
N PHE A 180 -4.02 -4.22 -22.60
CA PHE A 180 -3.55 -2.92 -23.06
C PHE A 180 -2.15 -3.03 -23.67
N GLU A 181 -1.91 -2.26 -24.71
CA GLU A 181 -0.61 -2.15 -25.33
C GLU A 181 0.14 -0.90 -24.81
N ASN A 182 1.45 -1.06 -24.59
CA ASN A 182 2.37 0.07 -24.36
C ASN A 182 2.04 1.01 -23.18
N ILE A 183 1.51 0.47 -22.07
CA ILE A 183 1.30 1.25 -20.85
C ILE A 183 2.66 1.66 -20.26
N LEU A 184 2.89 2.97 -20.11
CA LEU A 184 4.11 3.56 -19.57
C LEU A 184 4.11 3.57 -18.05
N GLY A 185 2.94 3.62 -17.41
CA GLY A 185 2.87 3.59 -15.95
C GLY A 185 1.46 3.52 -15.38
N VAL A 186 1.40 3.12 -14.12
CA VAL A 186 0.17 2.98 -13.33
C VAL A 186 0.29 3.80 -12.05
N VAL A 187 -0.71 4.61 -11.75
CA VAL A 187 -0.90 5.31 -10.48
C VAL A 187 -2.10 4.71 -9.76
N ASP A 188 -1.92 4.24 -8.55
CA ASP A 188 -3.02 3.74 -7.73
C ASP A 188 -3.18 4.62 -6.48
N VAL A 189 -4.34 5.26 -6.29
CA VAL A 189 -4.57 6.10 -5.10
C VAL A 189 -4.81 5.29 -3.83
N VAL A 190 -5.00 3.98 -3.94
CA VAL A 190 -5.05 3.08 -2.79
C VAL A 190 -3.69 3.06 -2.11
N TYR A 191 -3.70 3.18 -0.78
CA TYR A 191 -2.50 3.16 0.06
C TYR A 191 -2.48 2.00 1.08
N ASN A 192 -3.55 1.23 1.14
CA ASN A 192 -3.68 0.05 1.98
C ASN A 192 -4.38 -1.07 1.19
N PRO A 193 -3.63 -2.07 0.73
CA PRO A 193 -2.21 -2.39 0.96
C PRO A 193 -1.24 -1.39 0.30
N LEU A 194 0.04 -1.45 0.66
CA LEU A 194 1.09 -0.60 0.05
C LEU A 194 1.27 -0.90 -1.44
N LYS A 195 1.10 -2.15 -1.85
CA LYS A 195 1.13 -2.61 -3.24
C LYS A 195 -0.16 -3.37 -3.54
N THR A 196 -1.05 -2.75 -4.32
CA THR A 196 -2.32 -3.36 -4.73
C THR A 196 -2.13 -4.47 -5.76
N LYS A 197 -3.20 -5.23 -6.04
CA LYS A 197 -3.18 -6.25 -7.10
C LYS A 197 -2.88 -5.62 -8.47
N LEU A 198 -3.42 -4.44 -8.77
CA LEU A 198 -3.13 -3.69 -9.98
C LEU A 198 -1.63 -3.35 -10.09
N MET A 199 -1.01 -2.88 -9.02
CA MET A 199 0.43 -2.58 -8.98
C MET A 199 1.29 -3.85 -9.07
N PHE A 200 0.83 -4.94 -8.46
CA PHE A 200 1.49 -6.24 -8.58
C PHE A 200 1.45 -6.73 -10.03
N ASP A 201 0.29 -6.69 -10.69
CA ASP A 201 0.13 -7.08 -12.08
C ASP A 201 0.98 -6.20 -13.01
N ALA A 202 1.05 -4.89 -12.75
CA ALA A 202 1.94 -3.98 -13.44
C ALA A 202 3.41 -4.43 -13.32
N SER A 203 3.86 -4.81 -12.10
CA SER A 203 5.23 -5.28 -11.89
C SER A 203 5.56 -6.60 -12.61
N GLU A 204 4.60 -7.52 -12.72
CA GLU A 204 4.78 -8.77 -13.49
C GLU A 204 4.91 -8.50 -15.01
N LEU A 205 4.39 -7.36 -15.48
CA LEU A 205 4.50 -6.89 -16.87
C LEU A 205 5.64 -5.88 -17.09
N ASN A 206 6.50 -5.65 -16.09
CA ASN A 206 7.56 -4.63 -16.11
C ASN A 206 7.03 -3.20 -16.33
N ILE A 207 5.79 -2.92 -15.95
CA ILE A 207 5.20 -1.58 -15.99
C ILE A 207 5.48 -0.88 -14.66
N LYS A 208 6.03 0.34 -14.72
CA LYS A 208 6.27 1.16 -13.54
C LYS A 208 4.96 1.52 -12.85
N SER A 209 4.88 1.36 -11.52
CA SER A 209 3.67 1.71 -10.77
C SER A 209 4.00 2.42 -9.47
N VAL A 210 3.06 3.27 -8.99
CA VAL A 210 3.16 3.99 -7.71
C VAL A 210 1.85 3.95 -6.95
N GLY A 211 1.94 3.77 -5.62
CA GLY A 211 0.80 3.67 -4.71
C GLY A 211 0.48 4.99 -4.00
N GLY A 212 -0.73 5.08 -3.46
CA GLY A 212 -1.31 6.30 -2.91
C GLY A 212 -0.72 6.82 -1.60
N LEU A 213 0.17 6.07 -0.92
CA LEU A 213 0.69 6.50 0.37
C LEU A 213 1.43 7.85 0.29
N LYS A 214 2.26 8.06 -0.74
CA LYS A 214 2.97 9.32 -0.94
C LYS A 214 2.01 10.49 -1.23
N MET A 215 0.92 10.24 -1.98
CA MET A 215 -0.15 11.23 -2.15
C MET A 215 -0.81 11.59 -0.82
N LEU A 216 -1.09 10.60 0.03
CA LEU A 216 -1.67 10.80 1.36
C LEU A 216 -0.77 11.67 2.23
N VAL A 217 0.53 11.44 2.22
CA VAL A 217 1.51 12.25 2.98
C VAL A 217 1.57 13.68 2.43
N ALA A 218 1.71 13.83 1.12
CA ALA A 218 1.85 15.13 0.49
C ALA A 218 0.61 16.01 0.70
N GLN A 219 -0.62 15.48 0.51
CA GLN A 219 -1.84 16.25 0.74
C GLN A 219 -1.97 16.69 2.21
N ALA A 220 -1.53 15.87 3.17
CA ALA A 220 -1.57 16.22 4.58
C ALA A 220 -0.56 17.32 4.94
N LYS A 221 0.64 17.28 4.35
CA LYS A 221 1.64 18.35 4.49
C LYS A 221 1.11 19.67 3.91
N TYR A 222 0.51 19.64 2.74
CA TYR A 222 -0.08 20.85 2.16
C TYR A 222 -1.30 21.35 2.95
N ALA A 223 -2.11 20.46 3.53
CA ALA A 223 -3.17 20.86 4.44
C ALA A 223 -2.62 21.54 5.71
N ARG A 224 -1.52 20.98 6.27
CA ARG A 224 -0.82 21.60 7.41
C ARG A 224 -0.31 23.00 7.07
N ASP A 225 0.26 23.21 5.90
CA ASP A 225 0.73 24.54 5.49
C ASP A 225 -0.44 25.55 5.52
N LEU A 226 -1.59 25.20 4.94
CA LEU A 226 -2.79 26.04 4.99
C LEU A 226 -3.30 26.26 6.42
N PHE A 227 -3.29 25.22 7.27
CA PHE A 227 -3.69 25.34 8.67
C PHE A 227 -2.85 26.37 9.42
N LEU A 228 -1.55 26.40 9.14
CA LEU A 228 -0.60 27.34 9.76
C LEU A 228 -0.54 28.70 9.07
N GLY A 229 -1.38 28.93 8.05
CA GLY A 229 -1.44 30.19 7.31
C GLY A 229 -0.34 30.37 6.26
N ASN A 230 0.35 29.29 5.91
CA ASN A 230 1.39 29.30 4.87
C ASN A 230 0.78 29.04 3.49
N GLU A 231 1.49 29.49 2.45
CA GLU A 231 1.15 29.17 1.06
C GLU A 231 1.66 27.77 0.67
N ILE A 232 0.96 27.14 -0.27
CA ILE A 232 1.39 25.87 -0.83
C ILE A 232 2.51 26.10 -1.85
N VAL A 233 3.67 25.48 -1.61
CA VAL A 233 4.79 25.45 -2.56
C VAL A 233 4.98 24.03 -3.03
N ASP A 234 4.60 23.72 -4.27
CA ASP A 234 4.66 22.37 -4.84
C ASP A 234 5.51 22.26 -6.12
N THR A 235 6.44 23.18 -6.30
CA THR A 235 7.29 23.28 -7.51
C THR A 235 8.48 22.33 -7.51
N LYS A 236 8.86 21.78 -6.35
CA LYS A 236 10.03 20.90 -6.16
C LYS A 236 9.71 19.71 -5.25
N ILE A 237 10.65 18.76 -5.21
CA ILE A 237 10.60 17.67 -4.21
C ILE A 237 10.76 18.27 -2.81
N ASP A 238 9.89 17.86 -1.90
CA ASP A 238 9.84 18.36 -0.53
C ASP A 238 10.42 17.29 0.42
N GLU A 239 11.52 17.62 1.09
CA GLU A 239 12.23 16.69 1.98
C GLU A 239 11.37 16.23 3.18
N VAL A 240 10.44 17.08 3.64
CA VAL A 240 9.52 16.71 4.73
C VAL A 240 8.56 15.62 4.26
N ILE A 241 8.03 15.75 3.04
CA ILE A 241 7.15 14.72 2.45
C ILE A 241 7.91 13.41 2.28
N GLU A 242 9.12 13.44 1.72
CA GLU A 242 9.92 12.24 1.50
C GLU A 242 10.26 11.54 2.82
N LYS A 243 10.70 12.30 3.82
CA LYS A 243 11.00 11.75 5.15
C LYS A 243 9.77 11.10 5.79
N LEU A 244 8.63 11.81 5.84
CA LEU A 244 7.39 11.30 6.41
C LEU A 244 6.88 10.05 5.67
N TYR A 245 7.03 10.04 4.35
CA TYR A 245 6.68 8.88 3.53
C TYR A 245 7.52 7.66 3.91
N LEU A 246 8.85 7.81 3.99
CA LEU A 246 9.76 6.73 4.37
C LEU A 246 9.49 6.23 5.80
N ASP A 247 9.24 7.14 6.75
CA ASP A 247 8.90 6.78 8.13
C ASP A 247 7.60 5.94 8.18
N LEU A 248 6.57 6.33 7.42
CA LEU A 248 5.32 5.57 7.36
C LEU A 248 5.49 4.21 6.67
N VAL A 249 6.30 4.13 5.61
CA VAL A 249 6.64 2.84 4.98
C VAL A 249 7.29 1.93 6.01
N ARG A 250 8.32 2.39 6.73
CA ARG A 250 9.03 1.61 7.77
C ARG A 250 8.09 1.10 8.86
N GLU A 251 7.14 1.94 9.29
CA GLU A 251 6.17 1.62 10.34
C GLU A 251 5.04 0.69 9.88
N THR A 252 4.78 0.59 8.60
CA THR A 252 3.66 -0.21 8.08
C THR A 252 4.09 -1.44 7.31
N GLU A 253 5.25 -1.43 6.67
CA GLU A 253 5.77 -2.53 5.87
C GLU A 253 6.13 -3.75 6.74
N ASN A 254 5.80 -4.92 6.24
CA ASN A 254 6.25 -6.18 6.82
C ASN A 254 7.57 -6.64 6.18
N ILE A 255 8.31 -7.49 6.87
CA ILE A 255 9.47 -8.20 6.34
C ILE A 255 9.15 -9.68 6.33
N VAL A 256 9.22 -10.32 5.18
CA VAL A 256 8.96 -11.75 5.05
C VAL A 256 10.26 -12.51 4.80
N LEU A 257 10.52 -13.52 5.61
CA LEU A 257 11.67 -14.42 5.44
C LEU A 257 11.23 -15.68 4.72
N ILE A 258 11.77 -15.91 3.52
CA ILE A 258 11.60 -17.14 2.74
C ILE A 258 12.93 -17.91 2.65
N GLY A 259 12.88 -19.17 2.27
CA GLY A 259 14.07 -20.03 2.10
C GLY A 259 13.80 -21.45 2.58
N MET A 260 14.76 -22.34 2.38
CA MET A 260 14.66 -23.75 2.73
C MET A 260 14.31 -23.96 4.21
N ALA A 261 13.61 -25.05 4.52
CA ALA A 261 13.33 -25.42 5.89
C ALA A 261 14.67 -25.67 6.62
N GLY A 262 14.84 -25.14 7.85
CA GLY A 262 16.09 -25.25 8.61
C GLY A 262 17.16 -24.20 8.32
N CYS A 263 16.91 -23.23 7.43
CA CYS A 263 17.90 -22.18 7.15
C CYS A 263 17.94 -21.03 8.18
N GLY A 264 17.16 -21.10 9.27
CA GLY A 264 17.23 -20.14 10.38
C GLY A 264 16.19 -19.01 10.36
N LYS A 265 15.13 -19.08 9.54
CA LYS A 265 14.12 -18.02 9.40
C LYS A 265 13.46 -17.61 10.71
N SER A 266 12.98 -18.57 11.50
CA SER A 266 12.28 -18.26 12.77
C SER A 266 13.25 -17.67 13.82
N THR A 267 14.50 -18.13 13.86
CA THR A 267 15.51 -17.59 14.78
C THR A 267 15.91 -16.18 14.39
N LEU A 268 16.31 -15.97 13.13
CA LEU A 268 16.65 -14.64 12.62
C LEU A 268 15.44 -13.69 12.68
N GLY A 269 14.24 -14.20 12.37
CA GLY A 269 13.01 -13.41 12.38
C GLY A 269 12.68 -12.80 13.73
N LYS A 270 12.84 -13.55 14.83
CA LYS A 270 12.67 -13.05 16.21
C LYS A 270 13.68 -11.94 16.54
N LEU A 271 14.95 -12.15 16.19
CA LEU A 271 16.01 -11.15 16.42
C LEU A 271 15.76 -9.89 15.58
N LEU A 272 15.38 -10.05 14.30
CA LEU A 272 15.06 -8.95 13.40
C LEU A 272 13.85 -8.14 13.89
N ALA A 273 12.80 -8.81 14.34
CA ALA A 273 11.62 -8.17 14.90
C ALA A 273 11.96 -7.32 16.13
N SER A 274 12.76 -7.88 17.04
CA SER A 274 13.24 -7.15 18.22
C SER A 274 14.11 -5.95 17.84
N SER A 275 15.04 -6.12 16.90
CA SER A 275 15.94 -5.05 16.45
C SER A 275 15.22 -3.88 15.78
N LEU A 276 14.14 -4.15 15.02
CA LEU A 276 13.37 -3.16 14.27
C LEU A 276 12.09 -2.68 14.99
N ASN A 277 11.87 -3.12 16.24
CA ASN A 277 10.64 -2.87 17.00
C ASN A 277 9.37 -3.25 16.20
N LYS A 278 9.40 -4.44 15.58
CA LYS A 278 8.29 -5.03 14.84
C LYS A 278 7.71 -6.23 15.58
N ASN A 279 6.47 -6.59 15.29
CA ASN A 279 5.89 -7.86 15.73
C ASN A 279 6.57 -9.04 15.03
N PHE A 280 6.45 -10.25 15.59
CA PHE A 280 6.94 -11.48 14.97
C PHE A 280 5.82 -12.50 14.82
N VAL A 281 5.78 -13.17 13.67
CA VAL A 281 4.84 -14.25 13.36
C VAL A 281 5.58 -15.36 12.61
N ASP A 282 5.27 -16.62 12.96
CA ASP A 282 5.72 -17.81 12.22
C ASP A 282 4.51 -18.50 11.59
N THR A 283 4.50 -18.60 10.26
CA THR A 283 3.36 -19.18 9.55
C THR A 283 3.16 -20.66 9.82
N ASP A 284 4.24 -21.41 10.12
CA ASP A 284 4.12 -22.84 10.47
C ASP A 284 3.34 -23.01 11.79
N GLN A 285 3.57 -22.13 12.79
CA GLN A 285 2.78 -22.11 14.04
C GLN A 285 1.31 -21.76 13.77
N LEU A 286 1.02 -20.74 12.96
CA LEU A 286 -0.35 -20.37 12.62
C LEU A 286 -1.10 -21.49 11.86
N ILE A 287 -0.40 -22.26 11.02
CA ILE A 287 -0.97 -23.42 10.32
C ILE A 287 -1.40 -24.47 11.35
N GLU A 288 -0.56 -24.79 12.32
CA GLU A 288 -0.88 -25.78 13.37
C GLU A 288 -2.02 -25.29 14.27
N GLU A 289 -2.02 -24.02 14.67
CA GLU A 289 -3.12 -23.42 15.43
C GLU A 289 -4.46 -23.50 14.67
N LYS A 290 -4.44 -23.12 13.39
CA LYS A 290 -5.62 -23.15 12.52
C LYS A 290 -6.13 -24.56 12.29
N ALA A 291 -5.23 -25.51 12.05
CA ALA A 291 -5.57 -26.91 11.80
C ALA A 291 -5.88 -27.70 13.09
N ARG A 292 -5.43 -27.21 14.27
CA ARG A 292 -5.48 -27.88 15.60
C ARG A 292 -4.77 -29.22 15.64
N ILE A 293 -3.83 -29.46 14.73
CA ILE A 293 -2.96 -30.62 14.65
C ILE A 293 -1.60 -30.20 14.09
N THR A 294 -0.56 -31.00 14.32
CA THR A 294 0.78 -30.67 13.85
C THR A 294 0.93 -30.81 12.33
N ILE A 295 1.90 -30.10 11.75
CA ILE A 295 2.19 -30.19 10.30
C ILE A 295 2.43 -31.64 9.85
N PRO A 296 3.24 -32.48 10.55
CA PRO A 296 3.36 -33.89 10.21
C PRO A 296 2.02 -34.64 10.15
N GLN A 297 1.10 -34.38 11.10
CA GLN A 297 -0.24 -34.98 11.12
C GLN A 297 -1.12 -34.49 9.96
N ILE A 298 -0.95 -33.21 9.52
CA ILE A 298 -1.67 -32.70 8.34
C ILE A 298 -1.20 -33.48 7.10
N PHE A 299 0.11 -33.68 6.92
CA PHE A 299 0.66 -34.44 5.79
C PHE A 299 0.19 -35.89 5.81
N GLU A 300 0.22 -36.55 6.97
CA GLU A 300 -0.19 -37.94 7.13
C GLU A 300 -1.70 -38.13 6.82
N LYS A 301 -2.55 -37.25 7.36
CA LYS A 301 -4.01 -37.40 7.30
C LYS A 301 -4.62 -36.88 6.00
N TYR A 302 -4.09 -35.76 5.48
CA TYR A 302 -4.73 -35.02 4.38
C TYR A 302 -3.81 -34.83 3.16
N GLY A 303 -2.53 -35.17 3.24
CA GLY A 303 -1.57 -35.03 2.17
C GLY A 303 -1.03 -33.60 1.96
N GLU A 304 -0.05 -33.49 1.06
CA GLU A 304 0.64 -32.24 0.79
C GLU A 304 -0.30 -31.16 0.20
N GLU A 305 -1.21 -31.52 -0.69
CA GLU A 305 -2.09 -30.56 -1.35
C GLU A 305 -2.95 -29.78 -0.34
N ARG A 306 -3.54 -30.46 0.63
CA ARG A 306 -4.32 -29.82 1.69
C ARG A 306 -3.48 -28.94 2.60
N PHE A 307 -2.26 -29.39 2.91
CA PHE A 307 -1.30 -28.53 3.63
C PHE A 307 -1.04 -27.23 2.86
N ARG A 308 -0.79 -27.29 1.53
CA ARG A 308 -0.55 -26.11 0.70
C ARG A 308 -1.74 -25.16 0.60
N GLU A 309 -2.97 -25.68 0.68
CA GLU A 309 -4.16 -24.85 0.77
C GLU A 309 -4.17 -24.05 2.07
N ILE A 310 -3.98 -24.72 3.22
CA ILE A 310 -3.93 -24.08 4.54
C ILE A 310 -2.78 -23.08 4.62
N GLU A 311 -1.59 -23.43 4.09
CA GLU A 311 -0.44 -22.54 4.01
C GLU A 311 -0.78 -21.24 3.24
N SER A 312 -1.47 -21.34 2.11
CA SER A 312 -1.89 -20.18 1.33
C SER A 312 -2.97 -19.35 2.03
N GLU A 313 -3.90 -19.99 2.76
CA GLU A 313 -4.91 -19.27 3.56
C GLU A 313 -4.26 -18.48 4.70
N VAL A 314 -3.34 -19.11 5.44
CA VAL A 314 -2.59 -18.43 6.52
C VAL A 314 -1.74 -17.30 5.96
N LEU A 315 -1.09 -17.51 4.82
CA LEU A 315 -0.32 -16.46 4.17
C LEU A 315 -1.18 -15.27 3.76
N LYS A 316 -2.39 -15.52 3.24
CA LYS A 316 -3.37 -14.47 2.93
C LYS A 316 -3.73 -13.68 4.20
N GLU A 317 -3.99 -14.34 5.32
CA GLU A 317 -4.30 -13.69 6.60
C GLU A 317 -3.10 -12.87 7.11
N THR A 318 -1.88 -13.42 7.04
CA THR A 318 -0.67 -12.69 7.48
C THR A 318 -0.30 -11.51 6.58
N SER A 319 -0.71 -11.53 5.30
CA SER A 319 -0.50 -10.39 4.39
C SER A 319 -1.29 -9.13 4.80
N LEU A 320 -2.26 -9.27 5.72
CA LEU A 320 -3.06 -8.17 6.28
C LEU A 320 -2.40 -7.52 7.51
N LEU A 321 -1.36 -8.14 8.06
CA LEU A 321 -0.60 -7.59 9.18
C LEU A 321 0.19 -6.36 8.74
N ARG A 322 0.59 -5.57 9.73
CA ARG A 322 1.47 -4.41 9.54
C ARG A 322 2.58 -4.45 10.58
N ASN A 323 3.70 -3.84 10.26
CA ASN A 323 4.84 -3.74 11.17
C ASN A 323 5.27 -5.10 11.75
N THR A 324 5.32 -6.14 10.89
CA THR A 324 5.53 -7.52 11.33
C THR A 324 6.65 -8.18 10.53
N VAL A 325 7.51 -8.91 11.21
CA VAL A 325 8.44 -9.88 10.60
C VAL A 325 7.74 -11.23 10.54
N ILE A 326 7.64 -11.79 9.34
CA ILE A 326 6.91 -13.03 9.06
C ILE A 326 7.92 -14.10 8.62
N ALA A 327 8.13 -15.13 9.43
CA ALA A 327 8.87 -16.33 9.03
C ALA A 327 7.92 -17.31 8.35
N THR A 328 8.29 -17.84 7.18
CA THR A 328 7.43 -18.73 6.40
C THR A 328 7.93 -20.17 6.36
N GLY A 329 7.03 -21.11 6.03
CA GLY A 329 7.38 -22.47 5.67
C GLY A 329 8.29 -22.52 4.42
N GLY A 330 9.15 -23.55 4.31
CA GLY A 330 10.09 -23.67 3.19
C GLY A 330 9.44 -23.94 1.83
N GLY A 331 8.15 -24.25 1.79
CA GLY A 331 7.41 -24.53 0.55
C GLY A 331 6.48 -23.41 0.11
N VAL A 332 6.48 -22.28 0.79
CA VAL A 332 5.57 -21.15 0.52
C VAL A 332 5.63 -20.66 -0.93
N VAL A 333 6.75 -20.82 -1.62
CA VAL A 333 6.98 -20.41 -3.01
C VAL A 333 6.41 -21.37 -4.06
N VAL A 334 5.95 -22.57 -3.66
CA VAL A 334 5.46 -23.60 -4.60
C VAL A 334 4.15 -23.19 -5.28
N LYS A 335 3.25 -22.54 -4.56
CA LYS A 335 1.98 -22.05 -5.14
C LYS A 335 2.18 -20.62 -5.68
N LYS A 336 2.06 -20.43 -7.00
CA LYS A 336 2.24 -19.12 -7.68
C LYS A 336 1.39 -17.99 -7.06
N ARG A 337 0.15 -18.30 -6.64
CA ARG A 337 -0.75 -17.33 -5.99
C ARG A 337 -0.16 -16.69 -4.72
N ASN A 338 0.74 -17.40 -4.03
CA ASN A 338 1.39 -16.90 -2.81
C ASN A 338 2.31 -15.71 -3.08
N LYS A 339 2.81 -15.54 -4.33
CA LYS A 339 3.70 -14.44 -4.70
C LYS A 339 3.05 -13.07 -4.44
N PHE A 340 1.76 -12.93 -4.77
CA PHE A 340 1.03 -11.71 -4.48
C PHE A 340 0.97 -11.42 -2.97
N PHE A 341 0.56 -12.37 -2.15
CA PHE A 341 0.45 -12.19 -0.70
C PHE A 341 1.80 -11.88 -0.04
N LEU A 342 2.87 -12.47 -0.56
CA LEU A 342 4.23 -12.18 -0.08
C LEU A 342 4.68 -10.76 -0.47
N LYS A 343 4.22 -10.20 -1.59
CA LYS A 343 4.73 -8.93 -2.13
C LYS A 343 3.81 -7.72 -1.96
N CYS A 344 2.56 -7.89 -1.51
CA CYS A 344 1.60 -6.78 -1.46
C CYS A 344 1.90 -5.73 -0.38
N CYS A 345 2.52 -6.10 0.75
CA CYS A 345 2.80 -5.18 1.86
C CYS A 345 4.16 -5.42 2.48
N THR A 346 5.11 -6.01 1.74
CA THR A 346 6.29 -6.59 2.37
C THR A 346 7.54 -6.40 1.54
N LYS A 347 8.67 -6.46 2.26
CA LYS A 347 9.99 -6.71 1.70
C LYS A 347 10.32 -8.19 1.91
N VAL A 348 10.52 -8.92 0.82
CA VAL A 348 10.75 -10.37 0.85
C VAL A 348 12.25 -10.67 0.84
N VAL A 349 12.73 -11.26 1.92
CA VAL A 349 14.14 -11.64 2.10
C VAL A 349 14.28 -13.16 1.93
N TRP A 350 15.03 -13.58 0.92
CA TRP A 350 15.43 -14.96 0.78
C TRP A 350 16.68 -15.23 1.62
N LEU A 351 16.53 -16.04 2.66
CA LEU A 351 17.61 -16.50 3.51
C LEU A 351 18.20 -17.79 2.94
N LYS A 352 19.38 -17.67 2.32
CA LYS A 352 20.16 -18.82 1.82
C LYS A 352 20.99 -19.42 2.96
N ARG A 353 21.16 -20.72 2.95
CA ARG A 353 22.10 -21.44 3.82
C ARG A 353 22.64 -22.64 3.07
N ASP A 354 23.91 -22.96 3.36
CA ASP A 354 24.53 -24.19 2.85
C ASP A 354 23.64 -25.40 3.14
N LEU A 355 23.45 -26.25 2.14
CA LEU A 355 22.57 -27.41 2.26
C LEU A 355 23.00 -28.40 3.34
N ASP A 356 24.29 -28.53 3.57
CA ASP A 356 24.83 -29.46 4.59
C ASP A 356 24.62 -28.92 6.02
N SER A 357 24.48 -27.61 6.15
CA SER A 357 24.21 -26.91 7.41
C SER A 357 22.70 -26.78 7.76
N LEU A 358 21.78 -27.30 6.92
CA LEU A 358 20.35 -27.25 7.20
C LEU A 358 19.92 -28.23 8.27
N ASP A 359 19.21 -27.76 9.29
CA ASP A 359 18.56 -28.64 10.27
C ASP A 359 17.41 -29.43 9.62
N THR A 360 17.47 -30.75 9.73
CA THR A 360 16.53 -31.69 9.08
C THR A 360 15.53 -32.35 10.04
N LYS A 361 15.70 -32.16 11.36
CA LYS A 361 14.86 -32.80 12.38
C LYS A 361 13.38 -32.39 12.24
N GLY A 362 12.46 -33.38 12.29
CA GLY A 362 11.01 -33.16 12.29
C GLY A 362 10.42 -32.63 10.97
N ARG A 363 11.11 -32.79 9.82
CA ARG A 363 10.71 -32.24 8.54
C ARG A 363 10.20 -33.31 7.58
N PRO A 364 8.88 -33.42 7.30
CA PRO A 364 8.30 -34.53 6.53
C PRO A 364 8.90 -34.72 5.13
N LEU A 365 9.37 -33.64 4.49
CA LEU A 365 9.91 -33.66 3.13
C LEU A 365 11.41 -33.96 3.05
N TYR A 366 12.14 -33.95 4.18
CA TYR A 366 13.58 -34.24 4.23
C TYR A 366 13.81 -35.72 4.63
N LYS A 367 13.63 -36.64 3.69
CA LYS A 367 13.83 -38.08 3.94
C LYS A 367 15.31 -38.47 3.97
N ASN A 368 16.14 -37.84 3.13
CA ASN A 368 17.59 -38.05 3.01
C ASN A 368 18.26 -36.83 2.35
N SER A 369 19.59 -36.85 2.21
CA SER A 369 20.35 -35.76 1.57
C SER A 369 19.96 -35.53 0.10
N GLU A 370 19.64 -36.59 -0.64
CA GLU A 370 19.25 -36.50 -2.04
C GLU A 370 17.90 -35.77 -2.18
N SER A 371 16.92 -36.09 -1.31
CA SER A 371 15.60 -35.38 -1.31
C SER A 371 15.76 -33.91 -1.00
N LYS A 372 16.67 -33.53 -0.11
CA LYS A 372 16.98 -32.14 0.24
C LYS A 372 17.58 -31.39 -0.96
N ILE A 373 18.57 -31.98 -1.65
CA ILE A 373 19.17 -31.39 -2.85
C ILE A 373 18.15 -31.24 -3.99
N LYS A 374 17.32 -32.26 -4.20
CA LYS A 374 16.24 -32.21 -5.19
C LYS A 374 15.27 -31.07 -4.92
N LEU A 375 14.77 -30.94 -3.70
CA LEU A 375 13.87 -29.87 -3.29
C LEU A 375 14.49 -28.48 -3.45
N TYR A 376 15.79 -28.33 -3.15
CA TYR A 376 16.49 -27.07 -3.36
C TYR A 376 16.52 -26.69 -4.83
N LYS A 377 16.93 -27.62 -5.71
CA LYS A 377 16.99 -27.39 -7.16
C LYS A 377 15.63 -27.02 -7.75
N GLU A 378 14.55 -27.62 -7.28
CA GLU A 378 13.19 -27.32 -7.70
C GLU A 378 12.71 -25.92 -7.25
N ARG A 379 13.23 -25.41 -6.11
CA ARG A 379 12.74 -24.19 -5.47
C ARG A 379 13.68 -22.99 -5.60
N GLU A 380 14.92 -23.17 -5.98
CA GLU A 380 15.91 -22.08 -6.04
C GLU A 380 15.47 -20.94 -6.96
N SER A 381 14.98 -21.26 -8.16
CA SER A 381 14.47 -20.29 -9.11
C SER A 381 13.21 -19.58 -8.58
N LEU A 382 12.35 -20.30 -7.84
CA LEU A 382 11.16 -19.73 -7.22
C LEU A 382 11.51 -18.77 -6.09
N TYR A 383 12.46 -19.15 -5.21
CA TYR A 383 12.93 -18.23 -4.16
C TYR A 383 13.50 -16.95 -4.76
N LYS A 384 14.28 -17.06 -5.85
CA LYS A 384 14.83 -15.90 -6.55
C LYS A 384 13.74 -15.01 -7.12
N ASP A 385 12.71 -15.58 -7.75
CA ASP A 385 11.59 -14.85 -8.34
C ASP A 385 10.69 -14.16 -7.29
N PHE A 386 10.56 -14.78 -6.11
CA PHE A 386 9.73 -14.26 -5.02
C PHE A 386 10.45 -13.23 -4.14
N SER A 387 11.79 -13.20 -4.12
CA SER A 387 12.55 -12.33 -3.22
C SER A 387 12.82 -10.95 -3.81
N ASP A 388 12.96 -9.97 -2.91
CA ASP A 388 13.49 -8.64 -3.21
C ASP A 388 14.96 -8.53 -2.79
N ILE A 389 15.35 -9.28 -1.75
CA ILE A 389 16.69 -9.30 -1.15
C ILE A 389 17.13 -10.74 -0.97
N ILE A 390 18.40 -11.01 -1.23
CA ILE A 390 19.03 -12.33 -1.00
C ILE A 390 20.16 -12.17 0.01
N VAL A 391 20.12 -12.95 1.11
CA VAL A 391 21.13 -12.93 2.16
C VAL A 391 21.58 -14.36 2.48
N SER A 392 22.90 -14.58 2.56
CA SER A 392 23.44 -15.82 3.11
C SER A 392 23.39 -15.81 4.64
N ASN A 393 23.07 -16.96 5.23
CA ASN A 393 23.06 -17.23 6.67
C ASN A 393 24.03 -18.37 7.02
N ASP A 394 25.20 -18.34 6.42
CA ASP A 394 26.30 -19.32 6.67
C ASP A 394 27.25 -18.82 7.75
N ASP A 395 27.24 -17.51 8.03
CA ASP A 395 28.01 -16.85 9.09
C ASP A 395 27.28 -16.88 10.45
N GLU A 396 27.88 -16.20 11.44
CA GLU A 396 27.24 -15.88 12.73
C GLU A 396 25.94 -15.11 12.51
N ILE A 397 24.91 -15.46 13.27
CA ILE A 397 23.56 -14.92 13.09
C ILE A 397 23.50 -13.39 13.27
N GLU A 398 24.38 -12.84 14.11
CA GLU A 398 24.50 -11.40 14.35
C GLU A 398 24.98 -10.65 13.10
N LYS A 399 25.89 -11.23 12.33
CA LYS A 399 26.36 -10.67 11.05
C LYS A 399 25.24 -10.70 10.01
N THR A 400 24.51 -11.82 9.95
CA THR A 400 23.34 -11.95 9.07
C THR A 400 22.25 -10.95 9.45
N LEU A 401 21.97 -10.78 10.74
CA LEU A 401 21.01 -9.80 11.25
C LEU A 401 21.37 -8.38 10.80
N LYS A 402 22.62 -7.97 11.06
CA LYS A 402 23.11 -6.64 10.67
C LYS A 402 22.94 -6.40 9.18
N LYS A 403 23.31 -7.37 8.34
CA LYS A 403 23.16 -7.27 6.87
C LYS A 403 21.71 -7.16 6.44
N VAL A 404 20.79 -7.92 7.06
CA VAL A 404 19.35 -7.83 6.74
C VAL A 404 18.79 -6.47 7.15
N VAL A 405 19.16 -5.96 8.33
CA VAL A 405 18.74 -4.61 8.78
C VAL A 405 19.21 -3.55 7.79
N GLU A 406 20.51 -3.54 7.43
CA GLU A 406 21.07 -2.57 6.48
C GLU A 406 20.37 -2.62 5.11
N LEU A 407 20.05 -3.82 4.58
CA LEU A 407 19.37 -3.98 3.31
C LEU A 407 17.86 -3.70 3.38
N CYS A 408 17.26 -3.74 4.57
CA CYS A 408 15.85 -3.39 4.80
C CYS A 408 15.66 -1.91 5.18
N GLU A 409 16.71 -1.19 5.55
CA GLU A 409 16.65 0.27 5.75
C GLU A 409 16.49 1.00 4.40
N TYR A 410 15.75 2.13 4.44
CA TYR A 410 15.40 2.96 3.27
C TYR A 410 16.28 4.20 3.22
#